data_42dedfdbbf6c58083f4e70fbf3a4c237
#
_entry.id   42dedfdbbf6c58083f4e70fbf3a4c237
#
_cell.length_a   1.000
_cell.length_b   1.000
_cell.length_c   1.000
_cell.angle_alpha   90.00
_cell.angle_beta   90.00
_cell.angle_gamma   90.00
#
_symmetry.space_group_name_H-M   'P 1'
#
loop_
_entity.id
_entity.type
_entity.pdbx_description
1 polymer ?
#
loop_
_entity_poly.entity_id
_entity_poly.type
_entity_poly.pdbx_seq_one_letter_code
_entity_poly.pdbx_strand_id
1 'polypeptide(L)'
;VYLVVLASIQKEKNVNITELRYLVAIRKWGSVSAAAKQLYAAQPNVSKALKNLEEEYNLRIFERSSTGMIPTEQGRRFIAQAERVLEEVTRLNQSVQEEQNRCAELRVMIPHATYASYAAVDYLEQAAGVEQLRIHIREGGSMEAMDFVLRRGYHLALLRYAIEDDEHYSHYCARRGLKMEPVMDFEYNLLTNRDGPLAKHEVRDLAELNQYMEIMHDDFQLPGEEGGDGVRWHVNESRRIHVYERCSQFSILQRLPTAYMWASPMPKKALEQYHLVLKKCPAQRQRMRDVLVYPDKGGLRPEEKSFIELLHKQAAQTVK
;
A
#
# COMPACT_ATOMS: atom_id res chain seq x y z
N VAL A 1 27.95 11.72 -23.85
CA VAL A 1 28.09 10.78 -22.70
C VAL A 1 27.13 9.60 -22.88
N TYR A 2 25.88 9.76 -23.35
CA TYR A 2 24.91 8.66 -23.55
C TYR A 2 25.30 7.68 -24.67
N LEU A 3 25.95 8.15 -25.73
CA LEU A 3 26.38 7.32 -26.87
C LEU A 3 27.62 6.45 -26.57
N VAL A 4 28.45 6.82 -25.59
CA VAL A 4 29.66 6.06 -25.20
C VAL A 4 29.32 4.87 -24.29
N VAL A 5 28.22 4.95 -23.55
CA VAL A 5 27.75 3.85 -22.70
C VAL A 5 27.12 2.72 -23.50
N LEU A 6 26.61 2.99 -24.70
CA LEU A 6 26.03 1.97 -25.60
C LEU A 6 27.08 1.14 -26.34
N ALA A 7 28.33 1.62 -26.46
CA ALA A 7 29.38 0.94 -27.20
C ALA A 7 30.15 -0.15 -26.41
N SER A 8 29.92 -0.33 -25.12
CA SER A 8 30.54 -1.34 -24.27
C SER A 8 29.65 -2.55 -23.93
N ILE A 9 28.50 -2.68 -24.60
CA ILE A 9 27.58 -3.80 -24.38
C ILE A 9 28.07 -5.02 -25.15
N GLN A 10 28.76 -5.92 -24.46
CA GLN A 10 29.01 -7.30 -24.88
C GLN A 10 27.70 -7.89 -25.42
N LYS A 11 27.76 -8.50 -26.62
CA LYS A 11 26.74 -9.28 -27.33
C LYS A 11 25.34 -9.13 -26.72
N GLU A 12 24.58 -8.15 -27.28
CA GLU A 12 23.24 -7.81 -26.76
C GLU A 12 22.39 -9.08 -26.63
N LYS A 13 22.03 -9.39 -25.41
CA LYS A 13 21.06 -10.45 -25.11
C LYS A 13 19.67 -9.90 -25.47
N ASN A 14 19.08 -10.42 -26.53
CA ASN A 14 17.78 -9.98 -27.03
C ASN A 14 16.64 -10.65 -26.28
N VAL A 15 16.20 -10.05 -25.17
CA VAL A 15 15.02 -10.54 -24.43
C VAL A 15 13.75 -10.13 -25.15
N ASN A 16 12.94 -11.11 -25.52
CA ASN A 16 11.62 -10.86 -26.09
C ASN A 16 10.56 -10.78 -24.96
N ILE A 17 9.76 -9.71 -24.95
CA ILE A 17 8.67 -9.51 -23.98
C ILE A 17 7.69 -10.70 -23.97
N THR A 18 7.43 -11.31 -25.12
CA THR A 18 6.56 -12.48 -25.22
C THR A 18 7.15 -13.69 -24.48
N GLU A 19 8.46 -13.89 -24.55
CA GLU A 19 9.16 -14.96 -23.84
C GLU A 19 9.08 -14.75 -22.31
N LEU A 20 9.22 -13.51 -21.84
CA LEU A 20 9.02 -13.18 -20.43
C LEU A 20 7.58 -13.44 -19.97
N ARG A 21 6.57 -13.13 -20.79
CA ARG A 21 5.15 -13.45 -20.49
C ARG A 21 4.95 -14.95 -20.36
N TYR A 22 5.53 -15.75 -21.26
CA TYR A 22 5.46 -17.20 -21.18
C TYR A 22 6.12 -17.74 -19.92
N LEU A 23 7.29 -17.21 -19.56
CA LEU A 23 8.01 -17.59 -18.34
C LEU A 23 7.19 -17.37 -17.07
N VAL A 24 6.62 -16.17 -16.91
CA VAL A 24 5.79 -15.82 -15.77
C VAL A 24 4.51 -16.68 -15.73
N ALA A 25 3.92 -16.98 -16.90
CA ALA A 25 2.78 -17.87 -16.98
C ALA A 25 3.11 -19.31 -16.55
N ILE A 26 4.28 -19.85 -16.94
CA ILE A 26 4.73 -21.19 -16.50
C ILE A 26 4.82 -21.23 -14.96
N ARG A 27 5.39 -20.20 -14.33
CA ARG A 27 5.44 -20.08 -12.87
C ARG A 27 4.05 -20.08 -12.25
N LYS A 28 3.15 -19.28 -12.81
CA LYS A 28 1.79 -19.09 -12.27
C LYS A 28 0.93 -20.35 -12.37
N TRP A 29 1.04 -21.09 -13.48
CA TRP A 29 0.17 -22.22 -13.80
C TRP A 29 0.84 -23.60 -13.62
N GLY A 30 2.09 -23.62 -13.20
CA GLY A 30 2.84 -24.83 -12.82
C GLY A 30 3.24 -25.74 -13.98
N SER A 31 2.87 -25.47 -15.24
CA SER A 31 3.28 -26.28 -16.39
C SER A 31 3.28 -25.50 -17.70
N VAL A 32 4.10 -25.93 -18.66
CA VAL A 32 4.16 -25.37 -20.02
C VAL A 32 2.81 -25.50 -20.73
N SER A 33 2.13 -26.65 -20.60
CA SER A 33 0.84 -26.90 -21.25
C SER A 33 -0.28 -26.02 -20.66
N ALA A 34 -0.33 -25.86 -19.33
CA ALA A 34 -1.30 -25.01 -18.68
C ALA A 34 -1.07 -23.52 -19.03
N ALA A 35 0.19 -23.07 -19.02
CA ALA A 35 0.55 -21.72 -19.44
C ALA A 35 0.14 -21.43 -20.89
N ALA A 36 0.42 -22.35 -21.80
CA ALA A 36 0.06 -22.24 -23.22
C ALA A 36 -1.46 -22.12 -23.41
N LYS A 37 -2.26 -22.94 -22.71
CA LYS A 37 -3.72 -22.90 -22.73
C LYS A 37 -4.24 -21.53 -22.26
N GLN A 38 -3.71 -21.00 -21.17
CA GLN A 38 -4.15 -19.73 -20.59
C GLN A 38 -3.77 -18.51 -21.45
N LEU A 39 -2.67 -18.61 -22.19
CA LEU A 39 -2.21 -17.53 -23.07
C LEU A 39 -2.69 -17.69 -24.50
N TYR A 40 -3.56 -18.67 -24.78
CA TYR A 40 -4.02 -19.01 -26.14
C TYR A 40 -2.84 -19.19 -27.12
N ALA A 41 -1.74 -19.76 -26.65
CA ALA A 41 -0.50 -19.98 -27.41
C ALA A 41 -0.31 -21.48 -27.69
N ALA A 42 0.41 -21.78 -28.78
CA ALA A 42 0.82 -23.16 -29.05
C ALA A 42 1.89 -23.61 -28.02
N GLN A 43 1.71 -24.77 -27.42
CA GLN A 43 2.64 -25.34 -26.44
C GLN A 43 4.12 -25.38 -26.93
N PRO A 44 4.42 -25.72 -28.20
CA PRO A 44 5.79 -25.69 -28.70
C PRO A 44 6.44 -24.31 -28.62
N ASN A 45 5.67 -23.22 -28.82
CA ASN A 45 6.18 -21.85 -28.73
C ASN A 45 6.57 -21.51 -27.29
N VAL A 46 5.73 -21.88 -26.32
CA VAL A 46 6.02 -21.66 -24.90
C VAL A 46 7.23 -22.47 -24.43
N SER A 47 7.34 -23.72 -24.89
CA SER A 47 8.49 -24.57 -24.59
C SER A 47 9.80 -24.05 -25.22
N LYS A 48 9.73 -23.58 -26.48
CA LYS A 48 10.87 -22.98 -27.18
C LYS A 48 11.32 -21.69 -26.50
N ALA A 49 10.41 -20.84 -26.10
CA ALA A 49 10.70 -19.59 -25.40
C ALA A 49 11.44 -19.83 -24.06
N LEU A 50 10.99 -20.82 -23.28
CA LEU A 50 11.71 -21.21 -22.06
C LEU A 50 13.13 -21.68 -22.37
N LYS A 51 13.28 -22.57 -23.36
CA LYS A 51 14.59 -23.07 -23.77
C LYS A 51 15.51 -21.96 -24.25
N ASN A 52 15.02 -21.03 -25.06
CA ASN A 52 15.79 -19.88 -25.54
C ASN A 52 16.31 -19.03 -24.37
N LEU A 53 15.46 -18.71 -23.38
CA LEU A 53 15.86 -17.94 -22.20
C LEU A 53 16.92 -18.69 -21.38
N GLU A 54 16.75 -19.99 -21.16
CA GLU A 54 17.72 -20.80 -20.41
C GLU A 54 19.07 -20.88 -21.12
N GLU A 55 19.08 -21.04 -22.46
CA GLU A 55 20.29 -21.06 -23.28
C GLU A 55 20.97 -19.68 -23.33
N GLU A 56 20.21 -18.59 -23.56
CA GLU A 56 20.76 -17.24 -23.69
C GLU A 56 21.40 -16.73 -22.40
N TYR A 57 20.79 -17.05 -21.26
CA TYR A 57 21.30 -16.67 -19.92
C TYR A 57 22.21 -17.71 -19.29
N ASN A 58 22.38 -18.87 -19.95
CA ASN A 58 23.14 -20.00 -19.44
C ASN A 58 22.75 -20.37 -18.01
N LEU A 59 21.45 -20.47 -17.76
CA LEU A 59 20.88 -20.81 -16.44
C LEU A 59 19.68 -21.73 -16.60
N ARG A 60 19.41 -22.54 -15.60
CA ARG A 60 18.22 -23.38 -15.53
C ARG A 60 17.15 -22.63 -14.72
N ILE A 61 16.03 -22.27 -15.39
CA ILE A 61 14.97 -21.49 -14.74
C ILE A 61 14.01 -22.41 -14.00
N PHE A 62 13.66 -23.55 -14.59
CA PHE A 62 12.77 -24.52 -13.98
C PHE A 62 13.36 -25.92 -13.93
N GLU A 63 12.92 -26.68 -12.93
CA GLU A 63 13.12 -28.13 -12.80
C GLU A 63 11.76 -28.83 -12.91
N ARG A 64 11.77 -30.02 -13.53
CA ARG A 64 10.59 -30.89 -13.59
C ARG A 64 10.48 -31.67 -12.31
N SER A 65 9.32 -31.65 -11.68
CA SER A 65 8.99 -32.49 -10.53
C SER A 65 7.71 -33.30 -10.78
N SER A 66 7.36 -34.18 -9.87
CA SER A 66 6.08 -34.91 -9.89
C SER A 66 4.86 -33.99 -9.77
N THR A 67 5.05 -32.78 -9.24
CA THR A 67 4.00 -31.76 -9.05
C THR A 67 4.01 -30.70 -10.16
N GLY A 68 4.92 -30.76 -11.14
CA GLY A 68 5.00 -29.83 -12.27
C GLY A 68 6.34 -29.13 -12.42
N MET A 69 6.32 -27.92 -12.95
CA MET A 69 7.50 -27.07 -13.17
C MET A 69 7.77 -26.22 -11.93
N ILE A 70 8.89 -26.46 -11.24
CA ILE A 70 9.29 -25.73 -10.03
C ILE A 70 10.47 -24.81 -10.38
N PRO A 71 10.41 -23.50 -10.05
CA PRO A 71 11.52 -22.59 -10.28
C PRO A 71 12.75 -22.97 -9.41
N THR A 72 13.94 -23.00 -10.03
CA THR A 72 15.22 -23.09 -9.31
C THR A 72 15.47 -21.82 -8.48
N GLU A 73 16.49 -21.80 -7.63
CA GLU A 73 16.88 -20.59 -6.89
C GLU A 73 17.26 -19.44 -7.85
N GLN A 74 18.05 -19.73 -8.89
CA GLN A 74 18.38 -18.77 -9.93
C GLN A 74 17.14 -18.38 -10.75
N GLY A 75 16.27 -19.36 -11.03
CA GLY A 75 15.01 -19.15 -11.72
C GLY A 75 14.07 -18.21 -10.98
N ARG A 76 13.93 -18.32 -9.67
CA ARG A 76 13.13 -17.40 -8.85
C ARG A 76 13.61 -15.96 -9.00
N ARG A 77 14.92 -15.73 -8.93
CA ARG A 77 15.50 -14.39 -9.11
C ARG A 77 15.27 -13.84 -10.52
N PHE A 78 15.45 -14.67 -11.54
CA PHE A 78 15.24 -14.30 -12.92
C PHE A 78 13.77 -13.98 -13.20
N ILE A 79 12.83 -14.80 -12.74
CA ILE A 79 11.38 -14.58 -12.87
C ILE A 79 10.96 -13.28 -12.20
N ALA A 80 11.48 -12.98 -11.00
CA ALA A 80 11.19 -11.72 -10.33
C ALA A 80 11.64 -10.48 -11.12
N GLN A 81 12.76 -10.56 -11.85
CA GLN A 81 13.18 -9.48 -12.76
C GLN A 81 12.29 -9.43 -14.01
N ALA A 82 11.90 -10.58 -14.57
CA ALA A 82 10.98 -10.65 -15.69
C ALA A 82 9.62 -10.01 -15.36
N GLU A 83 9.10 -10.25 -14.16
CA GLU A 83 7.86 -9.61 -13.69
C GLU A 83 7.99 -8.09 -13.64
N ARG A 84 9.10 -7.56 -13.14
CA ARG A 84 9.37 -6.11 -13.14
C ARG A 84 9.41 -5.50 -14.53
N VAL A 85 10.07 -6.17 -15.48
CA VAL A 85 10.11 -5.71 -16.88
C VAL A 85 8.70 -5.68 -17.47
N LEU A 86 7.88 -6.70 -17.24
CA LEU A 86 6.50 -6.74 -17.72
C LEU A 86 5.62 -5.68 -17.07
N GLU A 87 5.86 -5.34 -15.82
CA GLU A 87 5.19 -4.22 -15.14
C GLU A 87 5.55 -2.88 -15.80
N GLU A 88 6.83 -2.64 -16.15
CA GLU A 88 7.24 -1.42 -16.86
C GLU A 88 6.65 -1.33 -18.27
N VAL A 89 6.58 -2.45 -19.00
CA VAL A 89 5.88 -2.49 -20.31
C VAL A 89 4.40 -2.16 -20.16
N THR A 90 3.78 -2.63 -19.09
CA THR A 90 2.37 -2.32 -18.79
C THR A 90 2.20 -0.82 -18.50
N ARG A 91 3.11 -0.22 -17.74
CA ARG A 91 3.13 1.24 -17.46
C ARG A 91 3.32 2.05 -18.73
N LEU A 92 4.25 1.64 -19.62
CA LEU A 92 4.45 2.30 -20.90
C LEU A 92 3.19 2.29 -21.75
N ASN A 93 2.51 1.14 -21.86
CA ASN A 93 1.27 1.05 -22.62
C ASN A 93 0.14 1.88 -22.00
N GLN A 94 0.07 1.95 -20.65
CA GLN A 94 -0.89 2.77 -19.94
C GLN A 94 -0.63 4.27 -20.19
N SER A 95 0.62 4.73 -20.13
CA SER A 95 0.95 6.14 -20.38
C SER A 95 0.57 6.62 -21.79
N VAL A 96 0.72 5.75 -22.79
CA VAL A 96 0.32 6.05 -24.18
C VAL A 96 -1.21 6.10 -24.33
N GLN A 97 -1.94 5.22 -23.62
CA GLN A 97 -3.41 5.24 -23.64
C GLN A 97 -4.00 6.43 -22.86
N GLU A 98 -3.34 6.86 -21.78
CA GLU A 98 -3.74 8.03 -20.99
C GLU A 98 -3.63 9.35 -21.78
N GLU A 99 -2.66 9.47 -22.69
CA GLU A 99 -2.56 10.63 -23.60
C GLU A 99 -3.68 10.65 -24.66
N GLN A 100 -4.21 9.50 -25.04
CA GLN A 100 -5.27 9.37 -26.06
C GLN A 100 -6.68 9.49 -25.51
N ASN A 101 -6.91 9.09 -24.25
CA ASN A 101 -8.20 9.20 -23.57
C ASN A 101 -8.01 10.09 -22.33
N ARG A 102 -8.67 11.25 -22.28
CA ARG A 102 -8.72 12.13 -21.10
C ARG A 102 -9.50 11.46 -19.95
N CYS A 103 -8.94 10.36 -19.43
CA CYS A 103 -9.48 9.68 -18.26
C CYS A 103 -8.82 10.29 -17.01
N ALA A 104 -9.60 10.88 -16.14
CA ALA A 104 -9.11 11.30 -14.83
C ALA A 104 -8.80 10.05 -14.00
N GLU A 105 -7.54 9.83 -13.68
CA GLU A 105 -7.10 8.67 -12.89
C GLU A 105 -6.40 9.09 -11.60
N LEU A 106 -6.92 8.60 -10.47
CA LEU A 106 -6.30 8.75 -9.15
C LEU A 106 -6.02 7.36 -8.56
N ARG A 107 -4.77 7.08 -8.23
CA ARG A 107 -4.35 5.88 -7.49
C ARG A 107 -3.64 6.31 -6.22
N VAL A 108 -4.25 6.07 -5.07
CA VAL A 108 -3.72 6.49 -3.78
C VAL A 108 -3.77 5.36 -2.75
N MET A 109 -2.68 5.23 -1.99
CA MET A 109 -2.61 4.43 -0.77
C MET A 109 -2.78 5.36 0.44
N ILE A 110 -3.64 4.98 1.37
CA ILE A 110 -3.86 5.72 2.61
C ILE A 110 -3.74 4.79 3.82
N PRO A 111 -3.30 5.28 4.99
CA PRO A 111 -3.35 4.50 6.22
C PRO A 111 -4.80 4.38 6.72
N HIS A 112 -5.03 3.60 7.76
CA HIS A 112 -6.32 3.57 8.45
C HIS A 112 -6.62 4.91 9.14
N ALA A 113 -6.89 5.93 8.33
CA ALA A 113 -7.14 7.32 8.74
C ALA A 113 -8.50 7.80 8.21
N THR A 114 -9.46 8.03 9.11
CA THR A 114 -10.82 8.43 8.71
C THR A 114 -10.83 9.74 7.93
N TYR A 115 -10.00 10.72 8.29
CA TYR A 115 -9.93 11.98 7.55
C TYR A 115 -9.43 11.78 6.10
N ALA A 116 -8.49 10.86 5.86
CA ALA A 116 -8.00 10.56 4.52
C ALA A 116 -9.07 9.88 3.66
N SER A 117 -9.86 8.97 4.25
CA SER A 117 -11.01 8.37 3.57
C SER A 117 -12.10 9.41 3.24
N TYR A 118 -12.33 10.38 4.13
CA TYR A 118 -13.28 11.49 3.86
C TYR A 118 -12.76 12.41 2.75
N ALA A 119 -11.45 12.69 2.70
CA ALA A 119 -10.86 13.42 1.59
C ALA A 119 -11.05 12.68 0.25
N ALA A 120 -10.96 11.36 0.27
CA ALA A 120 -11.23 10.56 -0.92
C ALA A 120 -12.72 10.62 -1.35
N VAL A 121 -13.65 10.61 -0.39
CA VAL A 121 -15.08 10.78 -0.68
C VAL A 121 -15.35 12.19 -1.23
N ASP A 122 -14.80 13.25 -0.62
CA ASP A 122 -14.92 14.63 -1.12
C ASP A 122 -14.40 14.75 -2.55
N TYR A 123 -13.28 14.06 -2.86
CA TYR A 123 -12.75 14.01 -4.22
C TYR A 123 -13.71 13.32 -5.20
N LEU A 124 -14.30 12.19 -4.79
CA LEU A 124 -15.30 11.49 -5.61
C LEU A 124 -16.52 12.36 -5.90
N GLU A 125 -17.00 13.12 -4.92
CA GLU A 125 -18.10 14.06 -5.09
C GLU A 125 -17.77 15.16 -6.12
N GLN A 126 -16.55 15.72 -6.07
CA GLN A 126 -16.09 16.70 -7.05
C GLN A 126 -15.92 16.11 -8.46
N ALA A 127 -15.46 14.87 -8.55
CA ALA A 127 -15.18 14.20 -9.81
C ALA A 127 -16.42 13.50 -10.41
N ALA A 128 -17.58 13.51 -9.75
CA ALA A 128 -18.78 12.77 -10.17
C ALA A 128 -19.30 13.13 -11.58
N GLY A 129 -18.98 14.34 -12.07
CA GLY A 129 -19.37 14.81 -13.42
C GLY A 129 -18.35 14.49 -14.52
N VAL A 130 -17.23 13.83 -14.20
CA VAL A 130 -16.20 13.48 -15.17
C VAL A 130 -16.63 12.25 -15.96
N GLU A 131 -16.62 12.33 -17.28
CA GLU A 131 -17.14 11.27 -18.17
C GLU A 131 -16.31 9.96 -18.09
N GLN A 132 -14.99 10.08 -17.96
CA GLN A 132 -14.10 8.93 -17.80
C GLN A 132 -13.28 9.09 -16.51
N LEU A 133 -13.61 8.29 -15.50
CA LEU A 133 -13.03 8.36 -14.17
C LEU A 133 -12.57 6.98 -13.69
N ARG A 134 -11.31 6.87 -13.28
CA ARG A 134 -10.75 5.67 -12.65
C ARG A 134 -10.09 6.03 -11.32
N ILE A 135 -10.65 5.55 -10.23
CA ILE A 135 -10.13 5.84 -8.89
C ILE A 135 -9.84 4.53 -8.17
N HIS A 136 -8.61 4.43 -7.67
CA HIS A 136 -8.13 3.32 -6.86
C HIS A 136 -7.69 3.87 -5.50
N ILE A 137 -8.51 3.64 -4.49
CA ILE A 137 -8.19 3.96 -3.09
C ILE A 137 -7.95 2.65 -2.38
N ARG A 138 -6.79 2.53 -1.77
CA ARG A 138 -6.42 1.34 -0.99
C ARG A 138 -5.96 1.76 0.39
N GLU A 139 -6.37 1.00 1.41
CA GLU A 139 -5.88 1.16 2.77
C GLU A 139 -4.82 0.11 3.09
N GLY A 140 -3.81 0.50 3.87
CA GLY A 140 -2.74 -0.40 4.31
C GLY A 140 -1.63 0.32 5.05
N GLY A 141 -0.65 -0.46 5.51
CA GLY A 141 0.50 0.04 6.26
C GLY A 141 1.51 0.78 5.39
N SER A 142 2.41 1.52 6.04
CA SER A 142 3.39 2.39 5.36
C SER A 142 4.34 1.64 4.44
N MET A 143 4.77 0.43 4.81
CA MET A 143 5.66 -0.37 3.96
C MET A 143 4.94 -0.90 2.72
N GLU A 144 3.68 -1.33 2.86
CA GLU A 144 2.85 -1.72 1.72
C GLU A 144 2.61 -0.52 0.80
N ALA A 145 2.28 0.64 1.36
CA ALA A 145 2.08 1.88 0.61
C ALA A 145 3.31 2.27 -0.22
N MET A 146 4.52 2.15 0.34
CA MET A 146 5.76 2.38 -0.40
C MET A 146 5.99 1.34 -1.52
N ASP A 147 5.65 0.06 -1.31
CA ASP A 147 5.72 -0.96 -2.36
C ASP A 147 4.79 -0.63 -3.52
N PHE A 148 3.58 -0.15 -3.23
CA PHE A 148 2.62 0.26 -4.25
C PHE A 148 3.12 1.46 -5.07
N VAL A 149 3.74 2.47 -4.44
CA VAL A 149 4.33 3.61 -5.15
C VAL A 149 5.55 3.19 -5.97
N LEU A 150 6.43 2.36 -5.42
CA LEU A 150 7.68 1.99 -6.08
C LEU A 150 7.50 0.95 -7.19
N ARG A 151 6.49 0.05 -7.09
CA ARG A 151 6.43 -1.15 -7.94
C ARG A 151 5.08 -1.40 -8.59
N ARG A 152 3.97 -0.81 -8.09
CA ARG A 152 2.63 -1.18 -8.53
C ARG A 152 1.86 -0.08 -9.23
N GLY A 153 2.56 1.00 -9.63
CA GLY A 153 1.98 2.08 -10.44
C GLY A 153 1.06 3.02 -9.68
N TYR A 154 1.08 2.99 -8.35
CA TYR A 154 0.50 4.06 -7.53
C TYR A 154 1.48 5.23 -7.55
N HIS A 155 0.97 6.44 -7.69
CA HIS A 155 1.81 7.62 -7.74
C HIS A 155 1.76 8.43 -6.45
N LEU A 156 0.77 8.17 -5.59
CA LEU A 156 0.55 8.88 -4.35
C LEU A 156 0.29 7.90 -3.20
N ALA A 157 0.95 8.12 -2.08
CA ALA A 157 0.69 7.41 -0.85
C ALA A 157 0.76 8.35 0.36
N LEU A 158 -0.05 8.05 1.38
CA LEU A 158 0.04 8.66 2.69
C LEU A 158 0.64 7.62 3.65
N LEU A 159 1.82 7.89 4.17
CA LEU A 159 2.51 7.08 5.16
C LEU A 159 2.13 7.54 6.56
N ARG A 160 2.10 6.63 7.52
CA ARG A 160 1.94 6.89 8.94
C ARG A 160 3.02 6.19 9.74
N TYR A 161 3.76 6.92 10.54
CA TYR A 161 4.83 6.38 11.39
C TYR A 161 5.03 7.22 12.65
N ALA A 162 5.74 6.67 13.63
CA ALA A 162 6.13 7.40 14.82
C ALA A 162 7.15 8.51 14.47
N ILE A 163 7.01 9.69 15.05
CA ILE A 163 7.88 10.84 14.71
C ILE A 163 9.36 10.51 14.93
N GLU A 164 9.67 9.63 15.86
CA GLU A 164 11.01 9.14 16.14
C GLU A 164 11.64 8.41 14.93
N ASP A 165 10.83 7.88 14.02
CA ASP A 165 11.27 7.15 12.83
C ASP A 165 11.40 8.06 11.58
N ASP A 166 11.16 9.38 11.72
CA ASP A 166 11.13 10.35 10.60
C ASP A 166 12.43 10.35 9.77
N GLU A 167 13.58 10.30 10.42
CA GLU A 167 14.88 10.26 9.76
C GLU A 167 15.03 8.98 8.92
N HIS A 168 14.58 7.84 9.44
CA HIS A 168 14.63 6.56 8.76
C HIS A 168 13.78 6.56 7.49
N TYR A 169 12.51 7.01 7.59
CA TYR A 169 11.62 7.11 6.44
C TYR A 169 12.12 8.14 5.42
N SER A 170 12.66 9.27 5.88
CA SER A 170 13.25 10.30 5.03
C SER A 170 14.42 9.76 4.20
N HIS A 171 15.37 9.08 4.83
CA HIS A 171 16.50 8.44 4.14
C HIS A 171 16.03 7.33 3.18
N TYR A 172 15.04 6.54 3.60
CA TYR A 172 14.51 5.47 2.75
C TYR A 172 13.86 6.01 1.48
N CYS A 173 13.05 7.06 1.58
CA CYS A 173 12.38 7.72 0.47
C CYS A 173 13.38 8.44 -0.46
N ALA A 174 14.30 9.22 0.11
CA ALA A 174 15.30 9.96 -0.66
C ALA A 174 16.17 9.06 -1.54
N ARG A 175 16.62 7.93 -1.02
CA ARG A 175 17.39 6.91 -1.79
C ARG A 175 16.62 6.30 -2.96
N ARG A 176 15.30 6.41 -2.97
CA ARG A 176 14.41 5.86 -3.99
C ARG A 176 13.79 6.92 -4.89
N GLY A 177 14.24 8.18 -4.76
CA GLY A 177 13.74 9.29 -5.56
C GLY A 177 12.27 9.63 -5.25
N LEU A 178 11.88 9.46 -4.00
CA LEU A 178 10.56 9.84 -3.50
C LEU A 178 10.66 11.14 -2.72
N LYS A 179 9.70 12.03 -2.94
CA LYS A 179 9.49 13.26 -2.16
C LYS A 179 8.54 12.99 -1.01
N MET A 180 8.78 13.64 0.11
CA MET A 180 7.93 13.59 1.30
C MET A 180 7.37 14.97 1.61
N GLU A 181 6.09 15.05 1.95
CA GLU A 181 5.38 16.27 2.33
C GLU A 181 4.54 16.01 3.58
N PRO A 182 4.86 16.67 4.73
CA PRO A 182 4.13 16.48 5.97
C PRO A 182 2.66 16.92 5.83
N VAL A 183 1.74 16.10 6.34
CA VAL A 183 0.30 16.39 6.36
C VAL A 183 -0.17 16.72 7.76
N MET A 184 0.16 15.88 8.75
CA MET A 184 -0.32 16.06 10.11
C MET A 184 0.57 15.33 11.13
N ASP A 185 0.89 16.02 12.23
CA ASP A 185 1.41 15.41 13.45
C ASP A 185 0.26 15.27 14.45
N PHE A 186 0.17 14.14 15.13
CA PHE A 186 -0.90 13.88 16.10
C PHE A 186 -0.47 12.87 17.18
N GLU A 187 -1.25 12.80 18.24
CA GLU A 187 -1.24 11.71 19.22
C GLU A 187 -2.43 10.82 19.00
N TYR A 188 -2.29 9.51 19.19
CA TYR A 188 -3.43 8.63 19.18
C TYR A 188 -4.40 8.96 20.31
N ASN A 189 -5.67 8.88 20.00
CA ASN A 189 -6.76 9.06 20.93
C ASN A 189 -7.54 7.77 21.11
N LEU A 190 -8.17 7.62 22.24
CA LEU A 190 -9.03 6.49 22.54
C LEU A 190 -10.39 6.68 21.87
N LEU A 191 -10.72 5.82 20.90
CA LEU A 191 -12.01 5.78 20.23
C LEU A 191 -12.87 4.69 20.87
N THR A 192 -14.07 5.05 21.32
CA THR A 192 -14.99 4.13 22.00
C THR A 192 -16.46 4.53 21.76
N ASN A 193 -17.38 3.66 22.16
CA ASN A 193 -18.80 3.97 22.13
C ASN A 193 -19.12 5.17 23.02
N ARG A 194 -19.96 6.11 22.54
CA ARG A 194 -20.34 7.34 23.26
C ARG A 194 -21.02 7.07 24.60
N ASP A 195 -21.78 5.99 24.70
CA ASP A 195 -22.50 5.60 25.91
C ASP A 195 -21.75 4.57 26.75
N GLY A 196 -20.60 4.11 26.26
CA GLY A 196 -19.77 3.11 26.93
C GLY A 196 -19.09 3.65 28.20
N PRO A 197 -18.60 2.76 29.05
CA PRO A 197 -17.95 3.14 30.30
C PRO A 197 -16.71 4.00 30.09
N LEU A 198 -15.92 3.73 29.05
CA LEU A 198 -14.72 4.51 28.70
C LEU A 198 -15.03 5.94 28.25
N ALA A 199 -16.24 6.21 27.74
CA ALA A 199 -16.63 7.56 27.34
C ALA A 199 -16.62 8.55 28.52
N LYS A 200 -16.93 8.07 29.70
CA LYS A 200 -17.05 8.87 30.93
C LYS A 200 -15.84 8.74 31.84
N HIS A 201 -14.97 7.73 31.62
CA HIS A 201 -13.80 7.45 32.45
C HIS A 201 -12.54 8.10 31.89
N GLU A 202 -11.76 8.79 32.69
CA GLU A 202 -10.44 9.32 32.31
C GLU A 202 -9.38 8.25 32.59
N VAL A 203 -8.78 7.70 31.54
CA VAL A 203 -7.72 6.70 31.64
C VAL A 203 -6.41 7.39 32.01
N ARG A 204 -5.91 7.12 33.21
CA ARG A 204 -4.65 7.68 33.73
C ARG A 204 -3.48 6.72 33.63
N ASP A 205 -3.77 5.42 33.65
CA ASP A 205 -2.82 4.33 33.46
C ASP A 205 -3.34 3.40 32.36
N LEU A 206 -2.47 3.01 31.44
CA LEU A 206 -2.81 2.07 30.38
C LEU A 206 -3.27 0.71 30.90
N ALA A 207 -2.81 0.29 32.08
CA ALA A 207 -3.25 -0.94 32.74
C ALA A 207 -4.75 -0.97 33.02
N GLU A 208 -5.41 0.19 33.17
CA GLU A 208 -6.86 0.30 33.35
C GLU A 208 -7.62 -0.23 32.12
N LEU A 209 -6.99 -0.25 30.94
CA LEU A 209 -7.58 -0.75 29.70
C LEU A 209 -7.60 -2.28 29.61
N ASN A 210 -6.89 -3.00 30.47
CA ASN A 210 -6.83 -4.47 30.46
C ASN A 210 -8.20 -5.16 30.66
N GLN A 211 -9.16 -4.49 31.26
CA GLN A 211 -10.52 -4.99 31.44
C GLN A 211 -11.41 -4.81 30.20
N TYR A 212 -10.99 -4.01 29.24
CA TYR A 212 -11.71 -3.68 28.02
C TYR A 212 -11.19 -4.49 26.83
N MET A 213 -11.90 -4.46 25.71
CA MET A 213 -11.53 -5.19 24.50
C MET A 213 -10.88 -4.24 23.50
N GLU A 214 -9.63 -4.50 23.15
CA GLU A 214 -8.88 -3.70 22.17
C GLU A 214 -9.17 -4.16 20.75
N ILE A 215 -9.48 -3.23 19.84
CA ILE A 215 -9.59 -3.48 18.40
C ILE A 215 -8.34 -2.95 17.74
N MET A 216 -7.69 -3.77 16.92
CA MET A 216 -6.43 -3.45 16.25
C MET A 216 -6.50 -3.74 14.77
N HIS A 217 -5.72 -2.98 13.98
CA HIS A 217 -5.30 -3.35 12.64
C HIS A 217 -3.92 -3.99 12.69
N ASP A 218 -3.74 -5.09 11.98
CA ASP A 218 -2.53 -5.94 12.06
C ASP A 218 -1.53 -5.65 10.91
N ASP A 219 -1.60 -4.47 10.32
CA ASP A 219 -0.84 -4.08 9.13
C ASP A 219 0.29 -3.09 9.40
N PHE A 220 0.66 -2.88 10.67
CA PHE A 220 1.72 -1.96 11.06
C PHE A 220 3.09 -2.65 11.05
N GLN A 221 3.97 -2.30 10.09
CA GLN A 221 5.33 -2.83 10.00
C GLN A 221 6.35 -1.68 9.90
N LEU A 222 7.49 -1.81 10.58
CA LEU A 222 8.63 -0.91 10.44
C LEU A 222 9.52 -1.33 9.26
N PRO A 223 10.15 -0.38 8.55
CA PRO A 223 11.12 -0.70 7.50
C PRO A 223 12.32 -1.46 8.06
N GLY A 224 12.54 -2.69 7.59
CA GLY A 224 13.70 -3.52 7.95
C GLY A 224 13.48 -4.48 9.11
N GLU A 225 12.32 -4.50 9.75
CA GLU A 225 11.93 -5.51 10.72
C GLU A 225 11.00 -6.55 10.07
N GLU A 226 11.51 -7.76 9.79
CA GLU A 226 10.67 -8.89 9.46
C GLU A 226 9.99 -9.39 10.74
N GLY A 227 8.70 -9.07 10.92
CA GLY A 227 7.86 -9.59 12.01
C GLY A 227 7.81 -8.75 13.28
N GLY A 228 8.21 -7.49 13.26
CA GLY A 228 8.05 -6.58 14.39
C GLY A 228 6.65 -6.01 14.48
N ASP A 229 6.01 -6.14 15.65
CA ASP A 229 4.81 -5.39 16.01
C ASP A 229 5.18 -3.91 16.11
N GLY A 230 4.98 -3.15 15.04
CA GLY A 230 5.35 -1.73 14.97
C GLY A 230 4.65 -0.80 15.96
N VAL A 231 3.78 -1.35 16.80
CA VAL A 231 3.11 -0.64 17.89
C VAL A 231 3.77 -1.02 19.21
N ARG A 232 4.65 -0.15 19.70
CA ARG A 232 5.41 -0.35 20.96
C ARG A 232 4.57 -0.26 22.25
N TRP A 233 3.24 -0.20 22.18
CA TRP A 233 2.35 0.06 23.30
C TRP A 233 1.09 -0.82 23.28
N HIS A 234 1.28 -2.12 23.23
CA HIS A 234 0.18 -3.07 23.43
C HIS A 234 -0.22 -3.10 24.90
N VAL A 235 -1.46 -2.76 25.17
CA VAL A 235 -1.98 -2.71 26.54
C VAL A 235 -2.54 -4.05 26.96
N ASN A 236 -3.19 -4.78 26.05
CA ASN A 236 -3.95 -5.97 26.43
C ASN A 236 -3.68 -7.15 25.52
N GLU A 237 -2.84 -8.10 25.94
CA GLU A 237 -2.55 -9.30 25.16
C GLU A 237 -3.68 -10.34 25.18
N SER A 238 -4.57 -10.28 26.15
CA SER A 238 -5.58 -11.32 26.39
C SER A 238 -6.96 -11.01 25.81
N ARG A 239 -7.26 -9.74 25.50
CA ARG A 239 -8.59 -9.29 25.04
C ARG A 239 -8.48 -8.40 23.80
N ARG A 240 -8.11 -9.00 22.66
CA ARG A 240 -7.92 -8.31 21.38
C ARG A 240 -8.83 -8.82 20.30
N ILE A 241 -9.22 -7.92 19.41
CA ILE A 241 -9.91 -8.22 18.15
C ILE A 241 -9.03 -7.67 17.04
N HIS A 242 -8.48 -8.55 16.20
CA HIS A 242 -7.74 -8.15 15.00
C HIS A 242 -8.71 -7.96 13.84
N VAL A 243 -8.69 -6.81 13.22
CA VAL A 243 -9.50 -6.48 12.05
C VAL A 243 -8.58 -6.10 10.89
N TYR A 244 -8.91 -6.59 9.70
CA TYR A 244 -8.11 -6.37 8.49
C TYR A 244 -8.80 -5.44 7.50
N GLU A 245 -9.98 -4.95 7.85
CA GLU A 245 -10.77 -4.04 7.06
C GLU A 245 -11.49 -3.01 7.95
N ARG A 246 -11.86 -1.87 7.39
CA ARG A 246 -12.36 -0.74 8.17
C ARG A 246 -13.83 -0.87 8.60
N CYS A 247 -14.68 -1.52 7.80
CA CYS A 247 -16.12 -1.48 8.02
C CYS A 247 -16.56 -2.11 9.34
N SER A 248 -15.97 -3.25 9.75
CA SER A 248 -16.36 -3.94 10.98
C SER A 248 -15.93 -3.22 12.25
N GLN A 249 -14.83 -2.49 12.25
CA GLN A 249 -14.34 -1.81 13.47
C GLN A 249 -15.38 -0.86 14.09
N PHE A 250 -16.03 -0.03 13.27
CA PHE A 250 -17.04 0.91 13.76
C PHE A 250 -18.31 0.21 14.22
N SER A 251 -18.73 -0.84 13.51
CA SER A 251 -19.86 -1.68 13.92
C SER A 251 -19.58 -2.42 15.22
N ILE A 252 -18.36 -2.89 15.44
CA ILE A 252 -17.95 -3.53 16.69
C ILE A 252 -18.00 -2.51 17.82
N LEU A 253 -17.40 -1.32 17.66
CA LEU A 253 -17.43 -0.26 18.68
C LEU A 253 -18.85 0.19 19.03
N GLN A 254 -19.77 0.25 18.04
CA GLN A 254 -21.18 0.57 18.31
C GLN A 254 -21.89 -0.48 19.15
N ARG A 255 -21.61 -1.76 18.90
CA ARG A 255 -22.34 -2.88 19.51
C ARG A 255 -21.67 -3.44 20.74
N LEU A 256 -20.40 -3.15 20.98
CA LEU A 256 -19.63 -3.55 22.16
C LEU A 256 -19.15 -2.31 22.92
N PRO A 257 -19.98 -1.76 23.85
CA PRO A 257 -19.65 -0.55 24.60
C PRO A 257 -18.37 -0.66 25.45
N THR A 258 -17.89 -1.86 25.71
CA THR A 258 -16.64 -2.15 26.42
C THR A 258 -15.44 -2.30 25.50
N ALA A 259 -15.60 -2.09 24.18
CA ALA A 259 -14.49 -2.09 23.23
C ALA A 259 -13.93 -0.69 23.02
N TYR A 260 -12.65 -0.64 22.68
CA TYR A 260 -11.96 0.57 22.29
C TYR A 260 -10.95 0.29 21.17
N MET A 261 -10.49 1.34 20.52
CA MET A 261 -9.34 1.30 19.64
C MET A 261 -8.56 2.63 19.73
N TRP A 262 -7.31 2.58 19.32
CA TRP A 262 -6.50 3.78 19.13
C TRP A 262 -6.77 4.35 17.75
N ALA A 263 -7.13 5.61 17.69
CA ALA A 263 -7.46 6.29 16.46
C ALA A 263 -6.74 7.63 16.33
N SER A 264 -6.34 7.95 15.10
CA SER A 264 -5.94 9.32 14.73
C SER A 264 -7.13 10.28 14.86
N PRO A 265 -6.90 11.59 14.87
CA PRO A 265 -7.99 12.57 14.83
C PRO A 265 -9.01 12.26 13.73
N MET A 266 -10.29 12.43 14.05
CA MET A 266 -11.40 12.06 13.17
C MET A 266 -12.33 13.26 12.91
N PRO A 267 -12.96 13.33 11.72
CA PRO A 267 -14.02 14.29 11.46
C PRO A 267 -15.20 14.09 12.43
N LYS A 268 -15.74 15.19 12.97
CA LYS A 268 -16.90 15.15 13.89
C LYS A 268 -18.09 14.38 13.30
N LYS A 269 -18.36 14.59 12.00
CA LYS A 269 -19.43 13.90 11.26
C LYS A 269 -19.29 12.35 11.36
N ALA A 270 -18.06 11.82 11.31
CA ALA A 270 -17.83 10.38 11.45
C ALA A 270 -18.15 9.91 12.89
N LEU A 271 -17.74 10.66 13.91
CA LEU A 271 -18.04 10.33 15.30
C LEU A 271 -19.55 10.33 15.58
N GLU A 272 -20.28 11.27 15.02
CA GLU A 272 -21.74 11.35 15.14
C GLU A 272 -22.43 10.20 14.41
N GLN A 273 -22.03 9.94 13.17
CA GLN A 273 -22.59 8.86 12.34
C GLN A 273 -22.51 7.49 13.00
N TYR A 274 -21.38 7.20 13.63
CA TYR A 274 -21.13 5.91 14.28
C TYR A 274 -21.39 5.90 15.79
N HIS A 275 -21.95 6.99 16.33
CA HIS A 275 -22.24 7.12 17.77
C HIS A 275 -21.02 6.87 18.65
N LEU A 276 -19.87 7.40 18.24
CA LEU A 276 -18.59 7.22 18.89
C LEU A 276 -18.10 8.51 19.53
N VAL A 277 -17.15 8.40 20.43
CA VAL A 277 -16.41 9.49 21.03
C VAL A 277 -14.92 9.24 20.95
N LEU A 278 -14.18 10.28 20.60
CA LEU A 278 -12.73 10.29 20.57
C LEU A 278 -12.23 11.06 21.79
N LYS A 279 -11.44 10.42 22.64
CA LYS A 279 -10.95 10.97 23.90
C LYS A 279 -9.43 11.00 23.95
N LYS A 280 -8.87 12.09 24.44
CA LYS A 280 -7.46 12.13 24.80
C LYS A 280 -7.18 11.13 25.91
N CYS A 281 -6.05 10.43 25.78
CA CYS A 281 -5.56 9.54 26.82
C CYS A 281 -4.18 10.02 27.29
N PRO A 282 -4.08 10.69 28.45
CA PRO A 282 -2.81 11.25 28.94
C PRO A 282 -1.71 10.21 29.19
N ALA A 283 -2.12 8.95 29.37
CA ALA A 283 -1.20 7.81 29.52
C ALA A 283 -0.51 7.41 28.20
N GLN A 284 -1.10 7.77 27.03
CA GLN A 284 -0.55 7.51 25.72
C GLN A 284 0.10 8.80 25.18
N ARG A 285 1.43 8.74 24.91
CA ARG A 285 2.23 9.91 24.52
C ARG A 285 2.96 9.75 23.20
N GLN A 286 2.75 8.63 22.50
CA GLN A 286 3.41 8.43 21.23
C GLN A 286 2.88 9.41 20.20
N ARG A 287 3.77 10.18 19.60
CA ARG A 287 3.47 11.12 18.54
C ARG A 287 3.65 10.45 17.19
N MET A 288 2.65 10.58 16.36
CA MET A 288 2.63 10.02 15.00
C MET A 288 2.69 11.15 13.98
N ARG A 289 3.17 10.81 12.79
CA ARG A 289 3.22 11.71 11.65
C ARG A 289 2.58 11.03 10.44
N ASP A 290 1.70 11.76 9.76
CA ASP A 290 1.21 11.42 8.43
C ASP A 290 1.93 12.26 7.38
N VAL A 291 2.48 11.59 6.36
CA VAL A 291 3.31 12.21 5.32
C VAL A 291 2.87 11.71 3.95
N LEU A 292 2.62 12.63 3.04
CA LEU A 292 2.45 12.30 1.62
C LEU A 292 3.79 11.91 1.01
N VAL A 293 3.76 10.86 0.18
CA VAL A 293 4.91 10.38 -0.57
C VAL A 293 4.53 10.20 -2.04
N TYR A 294 5.37 10.71 -2.92
CA TYR A 294 5.23 10.62 -4.37
C TYR A 294 6.59 10.73 -5.07
N PRO A 295 6.74 10.29 -6.35
CA PRO A 295 7.98 10.41 -7.09
C PRO A 295 8.45 11.86 -7.22
N ASP A 296 9.74 12.12 -6.96
CA ASP A 296 10.33 13.46 -7.09
C ASP A 296 10.35 13.96 -8.54
N LYS A 297 10.43 13.01 -9.51
CA LYS A 297 10.42 13.30 -10.95
C LYS A 297 9.04 13.05 -11.55
N GLY A 298 8.61 13.92 -12.46
CA GLY A 298 7.33 13.79 -13.20
C GLY A 298 6.22 14.71 -12.69
N GLY A 299 6.34 15.26 -11.48
CA GLY A 299 5.35 16.18 -10.91
C GLY A 299 4.02 15.50 -10.56
N LEU A 300 3.13 16.23 -9.90
CA LEU A 300 1.79 15.77 -9.54
C LEU A 300 0.79 16.09 -10.65
N ARG A 301 -0.08 15.15 -10.96
CA ARG A 301 -1.20 15.31 -11.91
C ARG A 301 -2.28 16.23 -11.31
N PRO A 302 -3.15 16.83 -12.13
CA PRO A 302 -4.23 17.67 -11.61
C PRO A 302 -5.12 16.98 -10.58
N GLU A 303 -5.46 15.71 -10.81
CA GLU A 303 -6.27 14.86 -9.93
C GLU A 303 -5.60 14.65 -8.58
N GLU A 304 -4.30 14.43 -8.58
CA GLU A 304 -3.50 14.23 -7.36
C GLU A 304 -3.40 15.52 -6.55
N LYS A 305 -3.21 16.66 -7.21
CA LYS A 305 -3.20 17.98 -6.56
C LYS A 305 -4.54 18.28 -5.90
N SER A 306 -5.64 18.03 -6.62
CA SER A 306 -6.98 18.22 -6.09
C SER A 306 -7.26 17.33 -4.87
N PHE A 307 -6.84 16.06 -4.93
CA PHE A 307 -6.93 15.15 -3.78
C PHE A 307 -6.10 15.64 -2.58
N ILE A 308 -4.87 16.09 -2.82
CA ILE A 308 -3.97 16.60 -1.77
C ILE A 308 -4.56 17.83 -1.07
N GLU A 309 -5.15 18.75 -1.81
CA GLU A 309 -5.84 19.93 -1.25
C GLU A 309 -6.99 19.51 -0.32
N LEU A 310 -7.80 18.53 -0.74
CA LEU A 310 -8.87 17.99 0.08
C LEU A 310 -8.34 17.25 1.31
N LEU A 311 -7.24 16.52 1.16
CA LEU A 311 -6.59 15.83 2.27
C LEU A 311 -6.13 16.81 3.35
N HIS A 312 -5.44 17.89 2.97
CA HIS A 312 -5.02 18.93 3.91
C HIS A 312 -6.21 19.64 4.55
N LYS A 313 -7.27 19.90 3.79
CA LYS A 313 -8.51 20.49 4.31
C LYS A 313 -9.16 19.60 5.38
N GLN A 314 -9.29 18.29 5.11
CA GLN A 314 -9.83 17.33 6.06
C GLN A 314 -8.92 17.17 7.29
N ALA A 315 -7.61 17.10 7.12
CA ALA A 315 -6.66 17.07 8.23
C ALA A 315 -6.79 18.29 9.15
N ALA A 316 -6.87 19.50 8.58
CA ALA A 316 -7.04 20.74 9.33
C ALA A 316 -8.37 20.82 10.11
N GLN A 317 -9.42 20.16 9.65
CA GLN A 317 -10.72 20.12 10.31
C GLN A 317 -10.79 19.17 11.50
N THR A 318 -9.89 18.17 11.55
CA THR A 318 -9.86 17.18 12.64
C THR A 318 -9.00 17.60 13.82
N VAL A 319 -8.01 18.43 13.63
CA VAL A 319 -7.08 18.89 14.69
C VAL A 319 -7.71 19.94 15.62
N LYS A 320 -8.88 20.43 15.32
CA LYS A 320 -9.65 21.38 16.16
C LYS A 320 -10.65 20.60 17.02
#